data_49571084ac3746525d41a49da3c60d7d
#
_entry.id   49571084ac3746525d41a49da3c60d7d
#
_cell.length_a   1.000
_cell.length_b   1.000
_cell.length_c   1.000
_cell.angle_alpha   90.00
_cell.angle_beta   90.00
_cell.angle_gamma   90.00
#
_symmetry.space_group_name_H-M   'P 1'
#
loop_
_entity.id
_entity.type
_entity.pdbx_description
1 polymer ?
#
loop_
_entity_poly.entity_id
_entity_poly.type
_entity_poly.pdbx_seq_one_letter_code
_entity_poly.pdbx_strand_id
1 'polypeptide(L)' 'MSKKIHTEAVDHLFEAVLCLENKEECYTFFEDVCTINELLSLSQRFEVARMLRQKKTYLEIADKTGASTATI' A
#
# COMPACT_ATOMS: atom_id res chain seq x y z
N MET A 1 -13.31 -4.93 -11.24
CA MET A 1 -12.51 -5.45 -10.12
C MET A 1 -12.66 -6.95 -10.01
N SER A 2 -11.60 -7.67 -9.77
CA SER A 2 -11.65 -9.13 -9.70
C SER A 2 -12.41 -9.61 -8.46
N LYS A 3 -13.36 -10.54 -8.65
CA LYS A 3 -14.09 -11.14 -7.53
C LYS A 3 -13.19 -12.02 -6.65
N LYS A 4 -12.00 -12.40 -7.13
CA LYS A 4 -11.06 -13.26 -6.40
C LYS A 4 -10.53 -12.65 -5.11
N ILE A 5 -10.55 -11.31 -4.98
CA ILE A 5 -10.09 -10.64 -3.77
C ILE A 5 -11.22 -10.40 -2.77
N HIS A 6 -12.48 -10.61 -3.17
CA HIS A 6 -13.64 -10.38 -2.30
C HIS A 6 -13.97 -11.64 -1.49
N THR A 7 -13.07 -12.00 -0.59
CA THR A 7 -13.23 -13.15 0.30
C THR A 7 -13.57 -12.69 1.71
N GLU A 8 -14.09 -13.59 2.54
CA GLU A 8 -14.33 -13.30 3.95
C GLU A 8 -13.04 -12.85 4.66
N ALA A 9 -11.93 -13.48 4.33
CA ALA A 9 -10.65 -13.12 4.95
C ALA A 9 -10.23 -11.69 4.61
N VAL A 10 -10.40 -11.27 3.37
CA VAL A 10 -10.10 -9.89 2.96
C VAL A 10 -11.07 -8.92 3.60
N ASP A 11 -12.34 -9.28 3.69
CA ASP A 11 -13.34 -8.44 4.39
C ASP A 11 -12.97 -8.24 5.85
N HIS A 12 -12.55 -9.31 6.54
CA HIS A 12 -12.11 -9.21 7.93
C HIS A 12 -10.90 -8.29 8.08
N LEU A 13 -9.95 -8.39 7.15
CA LEU A 13 -8.78 -7.52 7.15
C LEU A 13 -9.20 -6.06 7.01
N PHE A 14 -10.06 -5.76 6.05
CA PHE A 14 -10.50 -4.39 5.81
C PHE A 14 -11.34 -3.84 6.96
N GLU A 15 -12.16 -4.66 7.59
CA GLU A 15 -12.90 -4.27 8.79
C GLU A 15 -11.94 -3.88 9.91
N ALA A 16 -10.86 -4.66 10.09
CA ALA A 16 -9.85 -4.34 11.08
C ALA A 16 -9.13 -3.03 10.75
N VAL A 17 -8.79 -2.82 9.47
CA VAL A 17 -8.14 -1.57 9.02
C VAL A 17 -9.03 -0.37 9.30
N LEU A 18 -10.34 -0.50 9.07
CA LEU A 18 -11.30 0.58 9.31
C LEU A 18 -11.46 0.93 10.80
N CYS A 19 -11.02 0.05 11.70
CA CYS A 19 -11.05 0.34 13.13
C CYS A 19 -9.81 1.08 13.63
N LEU A 20 -8.79 1.24 12.79
CA LEU A 20 -7.57 1.95 13.16
C LEU A 20 -7.82 3.45 13.25
N GLU A 21 -7.37 4.07 14.32
CA GLU A 21 -7.69 5.47 14.60
C GLU A 21 -6.52 6.43 14.47
N ASN A 22 -5.29 5.91 14.49
CA ASN A 22 -4.09 6.75 14.42
C ASN A 22 -2.92 5.97 13.82
N LYS A 23 -1.80 6.68 13.57
CA LYS A 23 -0.62 6.07 12.95
C LYS A 23 0.01 4.99 13.82
N GLU A 24 0.02 5.18 15.12
CA GLU A 24 0.62 4.19 16.04
C GLU A 24 -0.12 2.87 15.95
N GLU A 25 -1.44 2.91 15.91
CA GLU A 25 -2.24 1.71 15.71
C GLU A 25 -1.98 1.06 14.37
N CYS A 26 -1.80 1.86 13.33
CA CYS A 26 -1.44 1.34 12.02
C CYS A 26 -0.10 0.61 12.04
N TYR A 27 0.92 1.21 12.66
CA TYR A 27 2.22 0.56 12.79
C TYR A 27 2.10 -0.77 13.53
N THR A 28 1.44 -0.79 14.66
CA THR A 28 1.26 -2.01 15.45
C THR A 28 0.54 -3.08 14.65
N PHE A 29 -0.55 -2.71 14.01
CA PHE A 29 -1.37 -3.64 13.22
C PHE A 29 -0.58 -4.23 12.06
N PHE A 30 0.05 -3.38 11.25
CA PHE A 30 0.74 -3.84 10.05
C PHE A 30 2.06 -4.54 10.37
N GLU A 31 2.72 -4.21 11.47
CA GLU A 31 3.88 -4.96 11.94
C GLU A 31 3.52 -6.39 12.30
N ASP A 32 2.31 -6.62 12.84
CA ASP A 32 1.83 -7.96 13.19
C ASP A 32 1.38 -8.75 11.96
N VAL A 33 0.78 -8.08 10.99
CA VAL A 33 0.14 -8.73 9.85
C VAL A 33 1.09 -8.92 8.67
N CYS A 34 2.05 -8.00 8.51
CA CYS A 34 2.97 -7.99 7.37
C CYS A 34 4.41 -8.19 7.82
N THR A 35 5.22 -8.76 6.92
CA THR A 35 6.67 -8.68 7.08
C THR A 35 7.12 -7.25 6.77
N ILE A 36 8.35 -6.91 7.20
CA ILE A 36 8.94 -5.59 6.90
C ILE A 36 8.98 -5.36 5.39
N ASN A 37 9.41 -6.37 4.62
CA ASN A 37 9.49 -6.23 3.16
C ASN A 37 8.11 -6.03 2.52
N GLU A 38 7.09 -6.72 3.03
CA GLU A 38 5.73 -6.55 2.54
C GLU A 38 5.23 -5.13 2.79
N LEU A 39 5.46 -4.60 3.98
CA LEU A 39 5.02 -3.27 4.33
C LEU A 39 5.75 -2.19 3.51
N LEU A 40 7.07 -2.35 3.34
CA LEU A 40 7.85 -1.43 2.52
C LEU A 40 7.41 -1.46 1.06
N SER A 41 7.10 -2.65 0.54
CA SER A 41 6.59 -2.81 -0.82
C SER A 41 5.23 -2.12 -0.99
N LEU A 42 4.33 -2.28 -0.02
CA LEU A 42 3.04 -1.61 -0.04
C LEU A 42 3.20 -0.09 -0.03
N SER A 43 4.11 0.41 0.82
CA SER A 43 4.33 1.85 0.91
C SER A 43 4.88 2.43 -0.39
N GLN A 44 5.78 1.69 -1.06
CA GLN A 44 6.30 2.10 -2.36
C GLN A 44 5.19 2.18 -3.40
N ARG A 45 4.34 1.16 -3.45
CA ARG A 45 3.19 1.14 -4.38
C ARG A 45 2.22 2.27 -4.11
N PHE A 46 1.98 2.56 -2.84
CA PHE A 46 1.12 3.67 -2.46
C PHE A 46 1.70 5.01 -2.91
N GLU A 47 3.01 5.22 -2.70
CA GLU A 47 3.68 6.45 -3.14
C GLU A 47 3.61 6.61 -4.65
N VAL A 48 3.81 5.52 -5.42
CA VAL A 48 3.67 5.54 -6.87
C VAL A 48 2.26 5.99 -7.25
N ALA A 49 1.24 5.39 -6.65
CA ALA A 49 -0.15 5.74 -6.95
C ALA A 49 -0.46 7.20 -6.61
N ARG A 50 0.05 7.69 -5.47
CA ARG A 50 -0.13 9.06 -5.02
C ARG A 50 0.49 10.05 -6.01
N MET A 51 1.71 9.76 -6.48
CA MET A 51 2.42 10.62 -7.41
C MET A 51 1.79 10.60 -8.80
N LEU A 52 1.26 9.45 -9.24
CA LEU A 52 0.50 9.38 -10.49
C LEU A 52 -0.73 10.28 -10.44
N ARG A 53 -1.42 10.32 -9.31
CA ARG A 53 -2.55 11.23 -9.12
C ARG A 53 -2.14 12.70 -9.18
N GLN A 54 -0.90 13.01 -8.80
CA GLN A 54 -0.32 14.35 -8.91
C GLN A 54 0.19 14.65 -10.31
N LYS A 55 -0.01 13.73 -11.27
CA LYS A 55 0.41 13.85 -12.67
C LYS A 55 1.92 13.99 -12.84
N LYS A 56 2.70 13.36 -11.95
CA LYS A 56 4.15 13.27 -12.09
C LYS A 56 4.51 12.35 -13.25
N THR A 57 5.66 12.60 -13.87
CA THR A 57 6.14 11.72 -14.95
C THR A 57 6.65 10.41 -14.37
N TYR A 58 6.72 9.37 -15.20
CA TYR A 58 7.26 8.08 -14.77
C TYR A 58 8.69 8.20 -14.30
N LEU A 59 9.49 9.05 -14.94
CA LEU A 59 10.90 9.26 -14.53
C LEU A 59 10.99 9.91 -13.16
N GLU A 60 10.16 10.91 -12.88
CA GLU A 60 10.10 11.55 -11.57
C GLU A 60 9.71 10.56 -10.49
N ILE A 61 8.71 9.71 -10.76
CA ILE A 61 8.22 8.72 -9.82
C ILE A 61 9.30 7.68 -9.54
N ALA A 62 9.96 7.17 -10.59
CA ALA A 62 11.04 6.19 -10.44
C ALA A 62 12.18 6.77 -9.62
N ASP A 63 12.55 8.02 -9.84
CA ASP A 63 13.63 8.69 -9.12
C ASP A 63 13.31 8.82 -7.63
N LYS A 64 12.09 9.24 -7.28
CA LYS A 64 11.72 9.49 -5.88
C LYS A 64 11.36 8.22 -5.11
N THR A 65 10.77 7.23 -5.77
CA THR A 65 10.28 6.03 -5.08
C THR A 65 11.22 4.84 -5.20
N GLY A 66 12.16 4.87 -6.14
CA GLY A 66 13.00 3.73 -6.44
C GLY A 66 12.29 2.62 -7.19
N ALA A 67 11.02 2.81 -7.55
CA ALA A 67 10.27 1.82 -8.33
C ALA A 67 10.74 1.82 -9.77
N SER A 68 10.72 0.63 -10.40
CA SER A 68 11.01 0.54 -11.83
C SER A 68 9.83 1.08 -12.64
N THR A 69 10.09 1.49 -13.88
CA THR A 69 9.01 1.96 -14.76
C THR A 69 7.99 0.86 -15.04
N ALA A 70 8.40 -0.41 -14.95
CA ALA A 70 7.48 -1.54 -15.09
C ALA A 70 6.52 -1.64 -13.90
N THR A 71 6.93 -1.19 -12.71
CA THR A 71 6.08 -1.17 -11.52
C THR A 71 5.07 -0.02 -11.57
N ILE A 72 5.46 1.06 -12.18
CA ILE A 72 4.61 2.23 -12.33
C ILE A 72 3.62 2.03 -13.49
#